data_1265558097a740edcaab237b4b907d52
#
_entry.id   1265558097a740edcaab237b4b907d52
#
_cell.length_a   1.000
_cell.length_b   1.000
_cell.length_c   1.000
_cell.angle_alpha   90.00
_cell.angle_beta   90.00
_cell.angle_gamma   90.00
#
_symmetry.space_group_name_H-M   'P 1'
#
loop_
_entity.id
_entity.type
_entity.pdbx_description
1 polymer ?
#
loop_
_entity_poly.entity_id
_entity_poly.type
_entity_poly.pdbx_seq_one_letter_code
_entity_poly.pdbx_strand_id
1 'polypeptide(L)'
;MSEEKQTPAETQAQGASDSGRRKFLKGGLAAAATGVAATITGAPAVVTAAAPKVLKMQTSWPASDIWMDFARQYVDRVEKMSGGRLKIDLLPAGAVVKAFQVMDAVSDGVLDAAHSVCVYWYGKNKAASLFGTGPVFGGSATTMLAWFNAGGGRELYRELTQDIMKLNVVGLLGFPMFAQPFGWFKTEVTKVDQIKGLKYRTVGLAADLMQKMGMSVAQLPGGEIVPAMERGVIDAFEFNNPSSDRRFGAQDVAKNYYLSSYHQASESFEFLFNKDVMEDLDPDLRAILEHSVEAASTSNTAMAMDNYSKDLLELQTKEGVKVHRTSKEILDAELKAWDELIPELEKDAFIKKVLDSQRAWVDRVVFYELMNAPDYELAYNHYFPGKLKL
;
A
#
# COMPACT_ATOMS: atom_id res chain seq x y z
N MET A 1 29.08 -50.05 -41.13
CA MET A 1 28.37 -51.25 -40.63
C MET A 1 27.36 -50.75 -39.62
N SER A 2 26.21 -50.60 -40.18
CA SER A 2 24.88 -51.16 -39.87
C SER A 2 24.23 -50.43 -38.67
N GLU A 3 23.42 -49.55 -38.97
CA GLU A 3 21.98 -49.31 -38.81
C GLU A 3 21.25 -50.34 -37.97
N GLU A 4 20.50 -49.85 -36.95
CA GLU A 4 19.15 -50.34 -36.75
C GLU A 4 18.27 -49.27 -36.06
N LYS A 5 17.23 -48.87 -36.81
CA LYS A 5 16.10 -48.04 -36.38
C LYS A 5 15.15 -48.88 -35.53
N GLN A 6 14.63 -48.36 -34.46
CA GLN A 6 13.37 -48.82 -33.87
C GLN A 6 12.41 -47.65 -33.60
N THR A 7 11.25 -47.76 -34.23
CA THR A 7 10.06 -46.90 -34.20
C THR A 7 9.25 -47.14 -32.91
N PRO A 8 8.55 -46.14 -32.35
CA PRO A 8 7.74 -46.35 -31.17
C PRO A 8 6.35 -46.91 -31.48
N ALA A 9 5.87 -47.76 -30.58
CA ALA A 9 4.54 -48.39 -30.63
C ALA A 9 3.46 -47.40 -30.18
N GLU A 10 2.42 -47.30 -30.96
CA GLU A 10 1.15 -46.67 -30.63
C GLU A 10 0.43 -47.44 -29.51
N THR A 11 0.06 -46.75 -28.44
CA THR A 11 -0.89 -47.28 -27.46
C THR A 11 -2.22 -46.60 -27.63
N GLN A 12 -3.20 -47.36 -28.10
CA GLN A 12 -4.59 -46.95 -28.25
C GLN A 12 -5.22 -46.72 -26.86
N ALA A 13 -5.76 -45.53 -26.63
CA ALA A 13 -6.62 -45.24 -25.50
C ALA A 13 -8.06 -45.61 -25.86
N GLN A 14 -8.61 -46.60 -25.19
CA GLN A 14 -10.04 -46.99 -25.29
C GLN A 14 -10.89 -45.93 -24.56
N GLY A 15 -11.86 -45.40 -25.30
CA GLY A 15 -12.88 -44.49 -24.79
C GLY A 15 -13.84 -45.20 -23.82
N ALA A 16 -13.99 -44.61 -22.64
CA ALA A 16 -15.06 -44.91 -21.72
C ALA A 16 -16.31 -44.06 -22.06
N SER A 17 -17.39 -44.71 -22.39
CA SER A 17 -18.63 -44.14 -22.91
C SER A 17 -19.39 -43.29 -21.88
N ASP A 18 -19.73 -42.10 -22.30
CA ASP A 18 -20.63 -41.15 -21.62
C ASP A 18 -22.11 -41.62 -21.77
N SER A 19 -22.53 -42.63 -21.01
CA SER A 19 -23.90 -43.16 -21.05
C SER A 19 -24.73 -42.92 -19.78
N GLY A 20 -24.20 -42.24 -18.78
CA GLY A 20 -24.86 -41.99 -17.48
C GLY A 20 -25.79 -40.78 -17.41
N ARG A 21 -25.54 -39.74 -18.20
CA ARG A 21 -26.29 -38.47 -18.10
C ARG A 21 -27.55 -38.34 -18.93
N ARG A 22 -27.78 -39.22 -19.90
CA ARG A 22 -29.00 -39.18 -20.77
C ARG A 22 -30.17 -40.03 -20.30
N LYS A 23 -30.03 -40.82 -19.23
CA LYS A 23 -31.13 -41.67 -18.72
C LYS A 23 -32.03 -41.01 -17.67
N PHE A 24 -31.67 -39.82 -17.16
CA PHE A 24 -32.49 -39.13 -16.16
C PHE A 24 -33.60 -38.25 -16.74
N LEU A 25 -33.66 -38.04 -18.05
CA LEU A 25 -34.62 -37.15 -18.72
C LEU A 25 -35.71 -37.90 -19.54
N LYS A 26 -35.78 -39.23 -19.50
CA LYS A 26 -36.78 -40.02 -20.25
C LYS A 26 -37.68 -40.92 -19.40
N GLY A 27 -37.68 -40.78 -18.09
CA GLY A 27 -38.46 -41.61 -17.16
C GLY A 27 -39.64 -40.92 -16.49
N GLY A 28 -40.26 -39.91 -17.09
CA GLY A 28 -41.31 -39.13 -16.45
C GLY A 28 -42.55 -38.83 -17.29
N LEU A 29 -43.07 -39.81 -18.04
CA LEU A 29 -44.38 -39.63 -18.74
C LEU A 29 -45.09 -40.99 -18.91
N ALA A 30 -45.72 -41.45 -17.87
CA ALA A 30 -46.90 -42.32 -17.93
C ALA A 30 -47.35 -42.74 -16.51
N ALA A 31 -48.23 -42.01 -15.87
CA ALA A 31 -49.16 -42.47 -14.89
C ALA A 31 -50.35 -41.49 -14.78
N ALA A 32 -51.46 -41.98 -15.08
CA ALA A 32 -52.79 -41.47 -15.34
C ALA A 32 -53.35 -40.42 -14.36
N ALA A 33 -54.11 -39.54 -14.97
CA ALA A 33 -55.31 -38.84 -14.56
C ALA A 33 -56.05 -39.36 -13.31
N THR A 34 -56.11 -38.51 -12.28
CA THR A 34 -57.35 -38.18 -11.53
C THR A 34 -57.13 -36.89 -10.75
N GLY A 35 -58.00 -35.94 -10.92
CA GLY A 35 -57.97 -34.53 -10.64
C GLY A 35 -57.62 -34.10 -9.25
N VAL A 36 -56.82 -33.08 -9.21
CA VAL A 36 -56.99 -31.82 -8.44
C VAL A 36 -56.23 -30.75 -9.22
N ALA A 37 -56.91 -29.78 -9.79
CA ALA A 37 -56.30 -28.60 -10.38
C ALA A 37 -55.79 -27.71 -9.26
N ALA A 38 -54.54 -27.94 -8.83
CA ALA A 38 -53.75 -26.93 -8.11
C ALA A 38 -53.09 -26.07 -9.18
N THR A 39 -53.65 -24.92 -9.44
CA THR A 39 -53.03 -23.86 -10.24
C THR A 39 -51.72 -23.40 -9.55
N ILE A 40 -50.61 -24.01 -9.95
CA ILE A 40 -49.29 -23.47 -9.64
C ILE A 40 -49.09 -22.29 -10.58
N THR A 41 -49.60 -21.14 -10.20
CA THR A 41 -49.19 -19.85 -10.75
C THR A 41 -47.86 -19.44 -10.10
N GLY A 42 -46.84 -20.28 -10.30
CA GLY A 42 -45.45 -19.90 -10.00
C GLY A 42 -44.90 -19.19 -11.23
N ALA A 43 -45.25 -17.91 -11.44
CA ALA A 43 -44.43 -17.07 -12.27
C ALA A 43 -43.00 -17.11 -11.66
N PRO A 44 -41.94 -17.31 -12.45
CA PRO A 44 -40.60 -17.21 -11.93
C PRO A 44 -40.49 -15.80 -11.29
N ALA A 45 -40.27 -15.76 -9.98
CA ALA A 45 -39.94 -14.49 -9.32
C ALA A 45 -38.71 -13.96 -10.03
N VAL A 46 -38.89 -12.92 -10.84
CA VAL A 46 -37.80 -12.13 -11.34
C VAL A 46 -37.19 -11.49 -10.08
N VAL A 47 -36.14 -12.12 -9.56
CA VAL A 47 -35.31 -11.50 -8.53
C VAL A 47 -34.67 -10.32 -9.24
N THR A 48 -35.32 -9.19 -9.18
CA THR A 48 -34.69 -7.92 -9.55
C THR A 48 -33.49 -7.76 -8.61
N ALA A 49 -32.30 -7.93 -9.15
CA ALA A 49 -31.08 -7.64 -8.40
C ALA A 49 -31.21 -6.21 -7.82
N ALA A 50 -31.04 -6.07 -6.52
CA ALA A 50 -31.05 -4.76 -5.87
C ALA A 50 -30.01 -3.87 -6.59
N ALA A 51 -30.33 -2.59 -6.75
CA ALA A 51 -29.37 -1.64 -7.31
C ALA A 51 -28.06 -1.68 -6.51
N PRO A 52 -26.91 -1.60 -7.19
CA PRO A 52 -25.63 -1.65 -6.48
C PRO A 52 -25.50 -0.46 -5.51
N LYS A 53 -24.96 -0.73 -4.32
CA LYS A 53 -24.56 0.33 -3.41
C LYS A 53 -23.28 0.96 -3.94
N VAL A 54 -23.29 2.28 -4.18
CA VAL A 54 -22.15 3.02 -4.72
C VAL A 54 -21.52 3.82 -3.57
N LEU A 55 -20.22 3.61 -3.34
CA LEU A 55 -19.43 4.33 -2.34
C LEU A 55 -18.55 5.37 -3.04
N LYS A 56 -18.54 6.60 -2.56
CA LYS A 56 -17.66 7.66 -3.04
C LYS A 56 -16.34 7.62 -2.29
N MET A 57 -15.25 7.25 -2.98
CA MET A 57 -13.89 7.18 -2.44
C MET A 57 -13.00 8.22 -3.10
N GLN A 58 -12.35 9.09 -2.32
CA GLN A 58 -11.32 9.98 -2.83
C GLN A 58 -9.94 9.54 -2.37
N THR A 59 -8.96 9.58 -3.29
CA THR A 59 -7.56 9.34 -2.94
C THR A 59 -6.85 10.64 -2.55
N SER A 60 -5.69 10.50 -1.88
CA SER A 60 -4.77 11.61 -1.63
C SER A 60 -3.76 11.83 -2.77
N TRP A 61 -3.94 11.18 -3.92
CA TRP A 61 -2.99 11.12 -5.04
C TRP A 61 -3.47 11.91 -6.26
N PRO A 62 -2.55 12.55 -7.01
CA PRO A 62 -2.84 13.06 -8.35
C PRO A 62 -3.36 11.97 -9.28
N ALA A 63 -4.18 12.33 -10.25
CA ALA A 63 -4.81 11.37 -11.18
C ALA A 63 -3.80 10.53 -12.00
N SER A 64 -2.60 11.08 -12.25
CA SER A 64 -1.52 10.44 -13.01
C SER A 64 -0.63 9.52 -12.17
N ASP A 65 -0.75 9.54 -10.83
CA ASP A 65 0.11 8.76 -9.95
C ASP A 65 -0.15 7.25 -10.10
N ILE A 66 0.90 6.41 -9.97
CA ILE A 66 0.78 4.95 -9.97
C ILE A 66 -0.12 4.46 -8.82
N TRP A 67 -0.25 5.23 -7.76
CA TRP A 67 -1.10 4.90 -6.62
C TRP A 67 -2.59 4.95 -6.94
N MET A 68 -2.98 5.71 -7.98
CA MET A 68 -4.32 5.60 -8.55
C MET A 68 -4.55 4.23 -9.21
N ASP A 69 -3.53 3.64 -9.83
CA ASP A 69 -3.62 2.31 -10.41
C ASP A 69 -3.75 1.24 -9.32
N PHE A 70 -3.05 1.43 -8.19
CA PHE A 70 -3.17 0.56 -7.01
C PHE A 70 -4.57 0.64 -6.38
N ALA A 71 -5.11 1.86 -6.23
CA ALA A 71 -6.46 2.06 -5.75
C ALA A 71 -7.50 1.42 -6.68
N ARG A 72 -7.34 1.52 -8.02
CA ARG A 72 -8.22 0.84 -8.99
C ARG A 72 -8.20 -0.66 -8.83
N GLN A 73 -7.06 -1.28 -8.55
CA GLN A 73 -7.00 -2.72 -8.30
C GLN A 73 -7.86 -3.14 -7.10
N TYR A 74 -7.91 -2.32 -6.05
CA TYR A 74 -8.81 -2.54 -4.92
C TYR A 74 -10.27 -2.41 -5.35
N VAL A 75 -10.63 -1.33 -6.04
CA VAL A 75 -11.99 -1.06 -6.53
C VAL A 75 -12.50 -2.20 -7.41
N ASP A 76 -11.70 -2.62 -8.38
CA ASP A 76 -12.04 -3.73 -9.29
C ASP A 76 -12.28 -5.06 -8.54
N ARG A 77 -11.53 -5.30 -7.47
CA ARG A 77 -11.73 -6.51 -6.65
C ARG A 77 -13.01 -6.45 -5.86
N VAL A 78 -13.31 -5.32 -5.24
CA VAL A 78 -14.55 -5.10 -4.51
C VAL A 78 -15.76 -5.34 -5.43
N GLU A 79 -15.75 -4.76 -6.64
CA GLU A 79 -16.84 -4.95 -7.59
C GLU A 79 -16.97 -6.42 -8.02
N LYS A 80 -15.86 -7.08 -8.37
CA LYS A 80 -15.85 -8.49 -8.78
C LYS A 80 -16.27 -9.43 -7.66
N MET A 81 -15.73 -9.27 -6.45
CA MET A 81 -16.02 -10.14 -5.31
C MET A 81 -17.44 -9.96 -4.80
N SER A 82 -18.01 -8.77 -4.89
CA SER A 82 -19.39 -8.49 -4.53
C SER A 82 -20.41 -8.92 -5.60
N GLY A 83 -19.94 -9.39 -6.76
CA GLY A 83 -20.82 -9.67 -7.92
C GLY A 83 -21.53 -8.41 -8.43
N GLY A 84 -20.90 -7.24 -8.30
CA GLY A 84 -21.43 -5.95 -8.71
C GLY A 84 -22.42 -5.32 -7.71
N ARG A 85 -22.62 -5.91 -6.52
CA ARG A 85 -23.47 -5.32 -5.46
C ARG A 85 -22.85 -4.10 -4.79
N LEU A 86 -21.51 -4.01 -4.76
CA LEU A 86 -20.76 -2.83 -4.36
C LEU A 86 -20.03 -2.25 -5.56
N LYS A 87 -20.08 -0.92 -5.68
CA LYS A 87 -19.29 -0.13 -6.61
C LYS A 87 -18.61 0.99 -5.85
N ILE A 88 -17.42 1.37 -6.28
CA ILE A 88 -16.68 2.48 -5.70
C ILE A 88 -16.41 3.51 -6.80
N ASP A 89 -16.94 4.72 -6.62
CA ASP A 89 -16.62 5.90 -7.44
C ASP A 89 -15.29 6.46 -6.94
N LEU A 90 -14.21 6.18 -7.69
CA LEU A 90 -12.83 6.50 -7.32
C LEU A 90 -12.40 7.85 -7.87
N LEU A 91 -12.15 8.79 -6.98
CA LEU A 91 -11.82 10.18 -7.28
C LEU A 91 -10.35 10.51 -6.95
N PRO A 92 -9.64 11.30 -7.76
CA PRO A 92 -8.30 11.77 -7.44
C PRO A 92 -8.31 12.87 -6.37
N ALA A 93 -7.13 13.19 -5.84
CA ALA A 93 -6.94 14.30 -4.91
C ALA A 93 -7.49 15.61 -5.47
N GLY A 94 -8.19 16.36 -4.62
CA GLY A 94 -8.75 17.67 -4.98
C GLY A 94 -10.11 17.62 -5.69
N ALA A 95 -10.66 16.43 -5.97
CA ALA A 95 -11.97 16.32 -6.62
C ALA A 95 -13.12 16.77 -5.69
N VAL A 96 -13.03 16.49 -4.40
CA VAL A 96 -13.99 16.91 -3.36
C VAL A 96 -13.29 17.78 -2.33
N VAL A 97 -12.19 17.28 -1.74
CA VAL A 97 -11.38 17.98 -0.72
C VAL A 97 -9.90 17.88 -1.04
N LYS A 98 -9.07 18.72 -0.41
CA LYS A 98 -7.61 18.64 -0.54
C LYS A 98 -7.06 17.32 0.03
N ALA A 99 -5.89 16.88 -0.43
CA ALA A 99 -5.28 15.58 -0.10
C ALA A 99 -5.21 15.29 1.41
N PHE A 100 -4.83 16.28 2.23
CA PHE A 100 -4.71 16.13 3.69
C PHE A 100 -6.04 16.29 4.47
N GLN A 101 -7.16 16.49 3.78
CA GLN A 101 -8.48 16.68 4.37
C GLN A 101 -9.41 15.48 4.19
N VAL A 102 -8.95 14.41 3.51
CA VAL A 102 -9.82 13.27 3.19
C VAL A 102 -10.31 12.53 4.45
N MET A 103 -9.50 12.47 5.52
CA MET A 103 -9.91 11.82 6.78
C MET A 103 -11.10 12.56 7.43
N ASP A 104 -11.07 13.90 7.46
CA ASP A 104 -12.19 14.70 7.97
C ASP A 104 -13.42 14.48 7.10
N ALA A 105 -13.25 14.55 5.78
CA ALA A 105 -14.35 14.36 4.83
C ALA A 105 -15.02 12.99 4.96
N VAL A 106 -14.25 11.93 5.26
CA VAL A 106 -14.80 10.60 5.55
C VAL A 106 -15.49 10.58 6.91
N SER A 107 -14.87 11.14 7.94
CA SER A 107 -15.48 11.22 9.29
C SER A 107 -16.79 11.98 9.28
N ASP A 108 -16.87 13.07 8.53
CA ASP A 108 -18.05 13.95 8.42
C ASP A 108 -19.12 13.42 7.43
N GLY A 109 -18.88 12.29 6.76
CA GLY A 109 -19.80 11.69 5.79
C GLY A 109 -19.91 12.45 4.45
N VAL A 110 -18.98 13.36 4.14
CA VAL A 110 -18.85 14.00 2.81
C VAL A 110 -18.34 13.02 1.77
N LEU A 111 -17.47 12.11 2.20
CA LEU A 111 -16.98 10.94 1.48
C LEU A 111 -17.37 9.67 2.25
N ASP A 112 -17.67 8.59 1.54
CA ASP A 112 -17.91 7.28 2.14
C ASP A 112 -16.60 6.58 2.49
N ALA A 113 -15.53 6.86 1.71
CA ALA A 113 -14.23 6.24 1.89
C ALA A 113 -13.09 7.14 1.38
N ALA A 114 -11.87 6.79 1.79
CA ALA A 114 -10.64 7.38 1.23
C ALA A 114 -9.54 6.34 1.08
N HIS A 115 -8.60 6.61 0.17
CA HIS A 115 -7.35 5.87 0.03
C HIS A 115 -6.18 6.84 0.20
N SER A 116 -5.43 6.66 1.30
CA SER A 116 -4.42 7.61 1.77
C SER A 116 -3.26 6.90 2.47
N VAL A 117 -2.55 7.60 3.35
CA VAL A 117 -1.51 7.09 4.26
C VAL A 117 -1.63 7.75 5.63
N CYS A 118 -1.34 6.99 6.69
CA CYS A 118 -1.49 7.45 8.07
C CYS A 118 -0.62 8.67 8.41
N VAL A 119 0.53 8.83 7.76
CA VAL A 119 1.45 9.96 8.03
C VAL A 119 0.84 11.33 7.70
N TYR A 120 -0.18 11.38 6.85
CA TYR A 120 -0.87 12.63 6.49
C TYR A 120 -1.71 13.19 7.64
N TRP A 121 -1.97 12.39 8.67
CA TRP A 121 -2.72 12.81 9.86
C TRP A 121 -1.84 13.34 10.99
N TYR A 122 -0.51 13.44 10.75
CA TYR A 122 0.45 13.97 11.71
C TYR A 122 0.02 15.30 12.35
N GLY A 123 -0.51 16.23 11.56
CA GLY A 123 -1.01 17.51 12.05
C GLY A 123 -2.24 17.41 12.97
N LYS A 124 -2.97 16.30 12.92
CA LYS A 124 -4.10 16.02 13.83
C LYS A 124 -3.63 15.36 15.12
N ASN A 125 -2.82 14.33 14.98
CA ASN A 125 -2.17 13.64 16.09
C ASN A 125 -0.88 12.98 15.59
N LYS A 126 0.25 13.29 16.24
CA LYS A 126 1.57 12.74 15.88
C LYS A 126 1.60 11.21 15.91
N ALA A 127 0.82 10.57 16.80
CA ALA A 127 0.73 9.12 16.92
C ALA A 127 0.27 8.44 15.61
N ALA A 128 -0.50 9.12 14.77
CA ALA A 128 -0.93 8.57 13.48
C ALA A 128 0.27 8.16 12.58
N SER A 129 1.35 8.92 12.64
CA SER A 129 2.57 8.60 11.88
C SER A 129 3.19 7.26 12.27
N LEU A 130 3.00 6.77 13.50
CA LEU A 130 3.58 5.49 13.94
C LEU A 130 2.96 4.28 13.24
N PHE A 131 1.82 4.43 12.57
CA PHE A 131 1.19 3.39 11.76
C PHE A 131 1.66 3.40 10.30
N GLY A 132 2.53 4.32 9.94
CA GLY A 132 3.20 4.43 8.65
C GLY A 132 4.70 4.69 8.86
N THR A 133 5.03 5.92 9.25
CA THR A 133 6.41 6.39 9.43
C THR A 133 6.77 6.44 10.90
N GLY A 134 7.69 5.65 11.33
CA GLY A 134 8.21 5.65 12.70
C GLY A 134 9.63 5.08 12.73
N PRO A 135 10.21 4.90 13.92
CA PRO A 135 11.55 4.31 14.03
C PRO A 135 11.61 2.86 13.55
N VAL A 136 10.48 2.18 13.45
CA VAL A 136 10.25 0.77 13.04
C VAL A 136 11.25 -0.27 13.58
N PHE A 137 12.25 0.16 14.34
CA PHE A 137 13.23 -0.65 15.06
C PHE A 137 13.94 -1.72 14.20
N GLY A 138 14.14 -1.45 12.91
CA GLY A 138 14.70 -2.38 11.94
C GLY A 138 13.68 -3.27 11.24
N GLY A 139 12.39 -3.12 11.53
CA GLY A 139 11.32 -3.80 10.81
C GLY A 139 11.15 -3.28 9.38
N SER A 140 10.87 -4.19 8.45
CA SER A 140 10.46 -3.85 7.09
C SER A 140 8.99 -3.42 7.05
N ALA A 141 8.54 -2.83 5.93
CA ALA A 141 7.13 -2.53 5.75
C ALA A 141 6.22 -3.77 5.86
N THR A 142 6.69 -4.92 5.38
CA THR A 142 5.96 -6.20 5.55
C THR A 142 5.88 -6.61 7.02
N THR A 143 6.96 -6.46 7.77
CA THR A 143 7.00 -6.75 9.22
C THR A 143 6.04 -5.84 9.98
N MET A 144 5.97 -4.54 9.61
CA MET A 144 5.09 -3.57 10.27
C MET A 144 3.61 -3.76 9.89
N LEU A 145 3.31 -4.13 8.63
CA LEU A 145 1.95 -4.51 8.24
C LEU A 145 1.51 -5.80 8.94
N ALA A 146 2.42 -6.75 9.16
CA ALA A 146 2.15 -7.95 9.96
C ALA A 146 1.89 -7.60 11.44
N TRP A 147 2.64 -6.64 12.02
CA TRP A 147 2.34 -6.10 13.35
C TRP A 147 0.93 -5.50 13.40
N PHE A 148 0.56 -4.72 12.40
CA PHE A 148 -0.78 -4.13 12.33
C PHE A 148 -1.88 -5.19 12.34
N ASN A 149 -1.73 -6.25 11.55
CA ASN A 149 -2.76 -7.28 11.39
C ASN A 149 -2.75 -8.37 12.47
N ALA A 150 -1.59 -8.67 13.09
CA ALA A 150 -1.44 -9.79 14.03
C ALA A 150 -0.72 -9.42 15.34
N GLY A 151 -0.17 -8.21 15.46
CA GLY A 151 0.58 -7.75 16.63
C GLY A 151 -0.14 -6.71 17.51
N GLY A 152 -1.45 -6.50 17.30
CA GLY A 152 -2.25 -5.54 18.06
C GLY A 152 -2.29 -4.12 17.46
N GLY A 153 -1.69 -3.91 16.30
CA GLY A 153 -1.66 -2.59 15.65
C GLY A 153 -3.05 -2.09 15.25
N ARG A 154 -3.94 -2.99 14.80
CA ARG A 154 -5.31 -2.65 14.39
C ARG A 154 -6.14 -2.09 15.55
N GLU A 155 -6.04 -2.70 16.73
CA GLU A 155 -6.71 -2.25 17.94
C GLU A 155 -6.19 -0.90 18.40
N LEU A 156 -4.87 -0.70 18.36
CA LEU A 156 -4.24 0.59 18.69
C LEU A 156 -4.64 1.68 17.69
N TYR A 157 -4.74 1.36 16.40
CA TYR A 157 -5.18 2.34 15.40
C TYR A 157 -6.64 2.72 15.57
N ARG A 158 -7.53 1.75 15.90
CA ARG A 158 -8.91 2.03 16.26
C ARG A 158 -9.00 2.91 17.51
N GLU A 159 -8.22 2.61 18.57
CA GLU A 159 -8.15 3.44 19.77
C GLU A 159 -7.71 4.88 19.45
N LEU A 160 -6.68 5.04 18.59
CA LEU A 160 -6.26 6.37 18.15
C LEU A 160 -7.37 7.12 17.43
N THR A 161 -7.94 6.52 16.40
CA THR A 161 -8.87 7.22 15.50
C THR A 161 -10.24 7.44 16.15
N GLN A 162 -10.80 6.42 16.80
CA GLN A 162 -12.16 6.49 17.33
C GLN A 162 -12.22 6.97 18.79
N ASP A 163 -11.26 6.52 19.65
CA ASP A 163 -11.35 6.83 21.07
C ASP A 163 -10.58 8.10 21.45
N ILE A 164 -9.44 8.40 20.83
CA ILE A 164 -8.61 9.58 21.11
C ILE A 164 -8.99 10.74 20.19
N MET A 165 -8.97 10.53 18.87
CA MET A 165 -9.26 11.59 17.89
C MET A 165 -10.77 11.83 17.70
N LYS A 166 -11.65 10.94 18.21
CA LYS A 166 -13.11 11.03 18.12
C LYS A 166 -13.64 11.09 16.70
N LEU A 167 -13.00 10.38 15.76
CA LEU A 167 -13.40 10.34 14.36
C LEU A 167 -14.37 9.18 14.09
N ASN A 168 -15.33 9.41 13.22
CA ASN A 168 -16.29 8.40 12.77
C ASN A 168 -15.74 7.61 11.58
N VAL A 169 -14.59 6.91 11.78
CA VAL A 169 -13.89 6.18 10.72
C VAL A 169 -13.51 4.76 11.14
N VAL A 170 -13.37 3.88 10.14
CA VAL A 170 -12.72 2.57 10.21
C VAL A 170 -11.53 2.61 9.27
N GLY A 171 -10.32 2.42 9.81
CA GLY A 171 -9.07 2.39 9.04
C GLY A 171 -8.54 0.97 8.89
N LEU A 172 -8.18 0.60 7.67
CA LEU A 172 -7.55 -0.67 7.30
C LEU A 172 -6.24 -0.36 6.59
N LEU A 173 -5.17 -1.06 6.94
CA LEU A 173 -3.88 -0.91 6.26
C LEU A 173 -3.65 -2.05 5.27
N GLY A 174 -3.09 -1.69 4.13
CA GLY A 174 -2.72 -2.63 3.07
C GLY A 174 -1.57 -2.11 2.23
N PHE A 175 -0.99 -2.98 1.39
CA PHE A 175 0.19 -2.72 0.59
C PHE A 175 1.38 -2.22 1.41
N PRO A 176 2.29 -3.12 1.83
CA PRO A 176 3.54 -2.75 2.50
C PRO A 176 4.47 -2.06 1.49
N MET A 177 4.56 -0.74 1.58
CA MET A 177 5.44 0.05 0.73
C MET A 177 6.89 -0.19 1.12
N PHE A 178 7.76 -0.39 0.13
CA PHE A 178 9.21 -0.49 0.37
C PHE A 178 9.73 0.77 1.05
N ALA A 179 10.91 0.64 1.69
CA ALA A 179 11.58 1.80 2.29
C ALA A 179 11.63 2.96 1.29
N GLN A 180 11.24 4.12 1.76
CA GLN A 180 11.21 5.31 0.92
C GLN A 180 12.64 5.79 0.64
N PRO A 181 12.86 6.43 -0.52
CA PRO A 181 14.14 7.05 -0.84
C PRO A 181 14.44 8.18 0.13
N PHE A 182 15.71 8.38 0.47
CA PHE A 182 16.14 9.61 1.13
C PHE A 182 15.79 10.85 0.30
N GLY A 183 15.66 10.66 -1.01
CA GLY A 183 14.98 11.61 -1.89
C GLY A 183 15.80 12.14 -3.04
N TRP A 184 15.33 13.27 -3.55
CA TRP A 184 15.82 13.95 -4.74
C TRP A 184 16.55 15.25 -4.35
N PHE A 185 17.78 15.39 -4.84
CA PHE A 185 18.65 16.52 -4.55
C PHE A 185 19.17 17.14 -5.84
N LYS A 186 19.28 18.50 -5.86
CA LYS A 186 19.90 19.22 -6.97
C LYS A 186 21.40 18.94 -7.07
N THR A 187 22.04 18.76 -5.93
CA THR A 187 23.48 18.50 -5.80
C THR A 187 23.72 17.14 -5.15
N GLU A 188 24.91 16.59 -5.35
CA GLU A 188 25.30 15.33 -4.70
C GLU A 188 25.50 15.52 -3.20
N VAL A 189 24.98 14.57 -2.42
CA VAL A 189 24.98 14.59 -0.95
C VAL A 189 25.54 13.26 -0.43
N THR A 190 26.68 13.32 0.24
CA THR A 190 27.35 12.14 0.82
C THR A 190 27.60 12.26 2.31
N LYS A 191 27.45 13.49 2.88
CA LYS A 191 27.74 13.82 4.28
C LYS A 191 26.62 14.59 4.92
N VAL A 192 26.47 14.43 6.23
CA VAL A 192 25.45 15.12 7.04
C VAL A 192 25.61 16.66 6.97
N ASP A 193 26.83 17.18 6.90
CA ASP A 193 27.02 18.63 6.82
C ASP A 193 26.47 19.25 5.54
N GLN A 194 26.33 18.48 4.46
CA GLN A 194 25.79 18.95 3.18
C GLN A 194 24.26 19.09 3.18
N ILE A 195 23.55 18.45 4.13
CA ILE A 195 22.10 18.56 4.24
C ILE A 195 21.65 19.64 5.22
N LYS A 196 22.54 20.14 6.07
CA LYS A 196 22.22 21.20 7.04
C LYS A 196 21.72 22.47 6.35
N GLY A 197 20.57 22.95 6.80
CA GLY A 197 19.93 24.16 6.27
C GLY A 197 19.20 23.97 4.94
N LEU A 198 19.27 22.81 4.28
CA LEU A 198 18.47 22.56 3.08
C LEU A 198 16.98 22.63 3.41
N LYS A 199 16.22 23.29 2.55
CA LYS A 199 14.75 23.29 2.59
C LYS A 199 14.28 21.97 1.99
N TYR A 200 13.83 21.09 2.85
CA TYR A 200 13.49 19.72 2.48
C TYR A 200 12.01 19.41 2.68
N ARG A 201 11.38 18.78 1.68
CA ARG A 201 10.00 18.32 1.81
C ARG A 201 9.97 16.87 2.30
N THR A 202 9.28 16.66 3.39
CA THR A 202 8.84 15.34 3.86
C THR A 202 7.54 15.47 4.65
N VAL A 203 7.02 14.38 5.22
CA VAL A 203 5.75 14.36 5.97
C VAL A 203 5.86 13.54 7.25
N GLY A 204 4.90 13.71 8.16
CA GLY A 204 4.81 12.90 9.38
C GLY A 204 5.99 13.10 10.33
N LEU A 205 6.33 12.06 11.11
CA LEU A 205 7.48 12.06 12.03
C LEU A 205 8.83 12.17 11.33
N ALA A 206 8.91 11.85 10.03
CA ALA A 206 10.10 12.10 9.24
C ALA A 206 10.45 13.60 9.19
N ALA A 207 9.47 14.48 9.30
CA ALA A 207 9.70 15.92 9.42
C ALA A 207 10.47 16.27 10.70
N ASP A 208 10.07 15.73 11.85
CA ASP A 208 10.76 15.93 13.13
C ASP A 208 12.19 15.36 13.06
N LEU A 209 12.37 14.19 12.45
CA LEU A 209 13.67 13.55 12.27
C LEU A 209 14.62 14.41 11.43
N MET A 210 14.17 14.88 10.26
CA MET A 210 14.99 15.70 9.36
C MET A 210 15.31 17.06 9.96
N GLN A 211 14.41 17.64 10.77
CA GLN A 211 14.71 18.85 11.54
C GLN A 211 15.82 18.60 12.58
N LYS A 212 15.84 17.46 13.28
CA LYS A 212 16.93 17.08 14.18
C LYS A 212 18.26 16.92 13.44
N MET A 213 18.24 16.48 12.20
CA MET A 213 19.43 16.41 11.33
C MET A 213 19.85 17.76 10.75
N GLY A 214 19.13 18.85 11.07
CA GLY A 214 19.48 20.22 10.70
C GLY A 214 18.87 20.72 9.40
N MET A 215 17.92 20.03 8.80
CA MET A 215 17.17 20.52 7.64
C MET A 215 16.05 21.50 8.03
N SER A 216 15.67 22.38 7.10
CA SER A 216 14.46 23.20 7.19
C SER A 216 13.32 22.49 6.48
N VAL A 217 12.33 21.94 7.23
CA VAL A 217 11.34 21.04 6.67
C VAL A 217 10.03 21.76 6.33
N ALA A 218 9.48 21.44 5.14
CA ALA A 218 8.14 21.78 4.68
C ALA A 218 7.32 20.51 4.43
N GLN A 219 6.07 20.49 4.89
CA GLN A 219 5.13 19.39 4.63
C GLN A 219 4.18 19.81 3.50
N LEU A 220 4.28 19.15 2.35
CA LEU A 220 3.49 19.45 1.15
C LEU A 220 2.91 18.15 0.57
N PRO A 221 1.68 18.15 0.04
CA PRO A 221 1.15 17.02 -0.71
C PRO A 221 1.92 16.83 -2.03
N GLY A 222 1.91 15.60 -2.57
CA GLY A 222 2.71 15.22 -3.74
C GLY A 222 2.57 16.16 -4.94
N GLY A 223 1.35 16.59 -5.26
CA GLY A 223 1.11 17.50 -6.39
C GLY A 223 1.69 18.91 -6.26
N GLU A 224 2.18 19.30 -5.07
CA GLU A 224 2.78 20.62 -4.83
C GLU A 224 4.32 20.59 -4.84
N ILE A 225 4.95 19.40 -4.90
CA ILE A 225 6.39 19.23 -4.77
C ILE A 225 7.15 19.88 -5.93
N VAL A 226 6.87 19.48 -7.17
CA VAL A 226 7.58 20.01 -8.34
C VAL A 226 7.41 21.53 -8.47
N PRO A 227 6.19 22.09 -8.36
CA PRO A 227 6.04 23.55 -8.31
C PRO A 227 6.81 24.24 -7.20
N ALA A 228 6.98 23.62 -6.02
CA ALA A 228 7.75 24.15 -4.91
C ALA A 228 9.28 24.13 -5.20
N MET A 229 9.78 23.06 -5.85
CA MET A 229 11.17 22.96 -6.33
C MET A 229 11.50 24.01 -7.38
N GLU A 230 10.61 24.21 -8.36
CA GLU A 230 10.78 25.23 -9.43
C GLU A 230 10.85 26.63 -8.88
N ARG A 231 10.00 26.96 -7.91
CA ARG A 231 9.98 28.27 -7.26
C ARG A 231 11.05 28.48 -6.20
N GLY A 232 11.87 27.44 -5.88
CA GLY A 232 12.91 27.52 -4.83
C GLY A 232 12.31 27.60 -3.41
N VAL A 233 11.07 27.19 -3.22
CA VAL A 233 10.44 27.05 -1.89
C VAL A 233 11.09 25.90 -1.12
N ILE A 234 11.46 24.83 -1.83
CA ILE A 234 12.25 23.71 -1.33
C ILE A 234 13.47 23.45 -2.23
N ASP A 235 14.52 22.88 -1.66
CA ASP A 235 15.79 22.56 -2.34
C ASP A 235 15.92 21.07 -2.66
N ALA A 236 15.25 20.23 -1.87
CA ALA A 236 15.23 18.77 -1.99
C ALA A 236 13.92 18.22 -1.44
N PHE A 237 13.61 16.96 -1.78
CA PHE A 237 12.38 16.30 -1.33
C PHE A 237 12.51 14.78 -1.38
N GLU A 238 11.72 14.10 -0.58
CA GLU A 238 11.29 12.72 -0.78
C GLU A 238 9.81 12.69 -1.17
N PHE A 239 9.39 11.60 -1.81
CA PHE A 239 7.98 11.34 -1.98
C PHE A 239 7.66 9.86 -1.75
N ASN A 240 8.11 8.93 -2.64
CA ASN A 240 7.90 7.52 -2.30
C ASN A 240 8.75 6.51 -3.10
N ASN A 241 8.67 6.52 -4.44
CA ASN A 241 9.22 5.44 -5.27
C ASN A 241 9.52 5.90 -6.70
N PRO A 242 10.35 5.17 -7.45
CA PRO A 242 10.73 5.58 -8.81
C PRO A 242 9.56 5.83 -9.77
N SER A 243 8.48 5.05 -9.65
CA SER A 243 7.35 5.17 -10.59
C SER A 243 6.47 6.38 -10.28
N SER A 244 6.16 6.60 -9.00
CA SER A 244 5.40 7.77 -8.55
C SER A 244 6.18 9.04 -8.84
N ASP A 245 7.45 9.10 -8.39
CA ASP A 245 8.33 10.25 -8.51
C ASP A 245 8.54 10.65 -9.98
N ARG A 246 8.74 9.67 -10.85
CA ARG A 246 8.87 9.88 -12.30
C ARG A 246 7.60 10.44 -12.92
N ARG A 247 6.42 9.94 -12.53
CA ARG A 247 5.14 10.37 -13.11
C ARG A 247 4.77 11.81 -12.82
N PHE A 248 5.24 12.39 -11.72
CA PHE A 248 5.04 13.81 -11.46
C PHE A 248 6.23 14.70 -11.87
N GLY A 249 7.28 14.14 -12.47
CA GLY A 249 8.38 14.91 -13.05
C GLY A 249 9.52 15.24 -12.08
N ALA A 250 9.78 14.40 -11.08
CA ALA A 250 10.90 14.60 -10.13
C ALA A 250 12.25 14.79 -10.83
N GLN A 251 12.49 14.02 -11.89
CA GLN A 251 13.70 14.07 -12.70
C GLN A 251 13.91 15.39 -13.43
N ASP A 252 12.88 16.21 -13.60
CA ASP A 252 13.00 17.49 -14.29
C ASP A 252 13.54 18.58 -13.37
N VAL A 253 13.37 18.44 -12.06
CA VAL A 253 13.75 19.43 -11.04
C VAL A 253 14.94 19.03 -10.19
N ALA A 254 15.32 17.73 -10.19
CA ALA A 254 16.51 17.22 -9.49
C ALA A 254 17.10 16.00 -10.23
N LYS A 255 18.41 15.79 -10.12
CA LYS A 255 19.10 14.71 -10.86
C LYS A 255 19.83 13.70 -9.97
N ASN A 256 19.92 13.93 -8.66
CA ASN A 256 20.52 12.99 -7.74
C ASN A 256 19.41 12.35 -6.89
N TYR A 257 19.21 11.04 -7.06
CA TYR A 257 18.19 10.26 -6.42
C TYR A 257 18.81 9.24 -5.46
N TYR A 258 18.50 9.38 -4.16
CA TYR A 258 19.10 8.57 -3.11
C TYR A 258 18.11 7.54 -2.60
N LEU A 259 18.41 6.27 -2.77
CA LEU A 259 17.62 5.14 -2.27
C LEU A 259 18.13 4.71 -0.90
N SER A 260 17.25 4.09 -0.12
CA SER A 260 17.52 3.57 1.24
C SER A 260 17.62 4.69 2.27
N SER A 261 16.73 4.67 3.24
CA SER A 261 16.71 5.63 4.34
C SER A 261 15.91 5.08 5.52
N TYR A 262 16.28 5.50 6.74
CA TYR A 262 15.53 5.16 7.95
C TYR A 262 14.53 6.22 8.37
N HIS A 263 14.41 7.32 7.62
CA HIS A 263 13.44 8.36 7.95
C HIS A 263 12.01 7.88 7.73
N GLN A 264 11.81 6.99 6.75
CA GLN A 264 10.53 6.40 6.38
C GLN A 264 10.77 4.99 5.82
N ALA A 265 11.30 4.12 6.68
CA ALA A 265 11.68 2.75 6.30
C ALA A 265 10.47 1.83 6.09
N SER A 266 9.28 2.25 6.51
CA SER A 266 8.02 1.54 6.36
C SER A 266 6.89 2.53 6.06
N GLU A 267 5.95 2.13 5.23
CA GLU A 267 4.67 2.79 5.03
C GLU A 267 3.66 1.75 4.56
N SER A 268 2.37 2.05 4.70
CA SER A 268 1.29 1.24 4.14
C SER A 268 0.17 2.16 3.67
N PHE A 269 -0.54 1.76 2.61
CA PHE A 269 -1.76 2.47 2.25
C PHE A 269 -2.80 2.30 3.35
N GLU A 270 -3.54 3.37 3.57
CA GLU A 270 -4.70 3.40 4.43
C GLU A 270 -5.97 3.46 3.59
N PHE A 271 -6.88 2.52 3.84
CA PHE A 271 -8.24 2.52 3.35
C PHE A 271 -9.13 2.97 4.51
N LEU A 272 -9.60 4.20 4.43
CA LEU A 272 -10.54 4.78 5.40
C LEU A 272 -11.96 4.61 4.91
N PHE A 273 -12.86 4.22 5.81
CA PHE A 273 -14.29 4.16 5.56
C PHE A 273 -15.02 4.96 6.63
N ASN A 274 -16.10 5.64 6.26
CA ASN A 274 -17.02 6.16 7.25
C ASN A 274 -17.61 4.99 8.04
N LYS A 275 -17.61 5.09 9.37
CA LYS A 275 -18.01 4.00 10.26
C LYS A 275 -19.49 3.64 10.09
N ASP A 276 -20.38 4.63 9.95
CA ASP A 276 -21.80 4.40 9.79
C ASP A 276 -22.07 3.69 8.44
N VAL A 277 -21.33 4.06 7.38
CA VAL A 277 -21.41 3.37 6.08
C VAL A 277 -21.02 1.89 6.22
N MET A 278 -19.98 1.59 6.99
CA MET A 278 -19.54 0.20 7.24
C MET A 278 -20.57 -0.58 8.08
N GLU A 279 -21.18 0.06 9.07
CA GLU A 279 -22.20 -0.57 9.92
C GLU A 279 -23.51 -0.85 9.16
N ASP A 280 -23.88 -0.01 8.19
CA ASP A 280 -25.05 -0.16 7.33
C ASP A 280 -24.91 -1.23 6.23
N LEU A 281 -23.71 -1.77 6.00
CA LEU A 281 -23.47 -2.81 5.03
C LEU A 281 -23.89 -4.20 5.57
N ASP A 282 -24.43 -5.03 4.67
CA ASP A 282 -24.57 -6.44 4.94
C ASP A 282 -23.23 -7.06 5.35
N PRO A 283 -23.19 -8.01 6.29
CA PRO A 283 -21.93 -8.56 6.82
C PRO A 283 -20.99 -9.14 5.74
N ASP A 284 -21.54 -9.73 4.68
CA ASP A 284 -20.75 -10.27 3.57
C ASP A 284 -20.12 -9.15 2.71
N LEU A 285 -20.83 -8.04 2.49
CA LEU A 285 -20.30 -6.89 1.76
C LEU A 285 -19.22 -6.17 2.57
N ARG A 286 -19.38 -6.06 3.88
CA ARG A 286 -18.35 -5.53 4.79
C ARG A 286 -17.09 -6.39 4.73
N ALA A 287 -17.23 -7.72 4.85
CA ALA A 287 -16.11 -8.65 4.74
C ALA A 287 -15.40 -8.54 3.37
N ILE A 288 -16.14 -8.31 2.29
CA ILE A 288 -15.54 -8.08 0.96
C ILE A 288 -14.69 -6.81 0.97
N LEU A 289 -15.14 -5.68 1.56
CA LEU A 289 -14.32 -4.47 1.66
C LEU A 289 -13.03 -4.74 2.45
N GLU A 290 -13.12 -5.43 3.57
CA GLU A 290 -11.98 -5.72 4.45
C GLU A 290 -10.97 -6.67 3.77
N HIS A 291 -11.41 -7.82 3.26
CA HIS A 291 -10.51 -8.80 2.66
C HIS A 291 -10.00 -8.40 1.27
N SER A 292 -10.70 -7.50 0.58
CA SER A 292 -10.18 -6.91 -0.66
C SER A 292 -8.91 -6.08 -0.44
N VAL A 293 -8.70 -5.52 0.77
CA VAL A 293 -7.45 -4.83 1.13
C VAL A 293 -6.27 -5.79 1.10
N GLU A 294 -6.40 -6.97 1.71
CA GLU A 294 -5.35 -7.99 1.73
C GLU A 294 -5.07 -8.53 0.32
N ALA A 295 -6.12 -8.81 -0.44
CA ALA A 295 -5.98 -9.29 -1.82
C ALA A 295 -5.36 -8.23 -2.75
N ALA A 296 -5.73 -6.96 -2.61
CA ALA A 296 -5.10 -5.86 -3.34
C ALA A 296 -3.64 -5.66 -2.93
N SER A 297 -3.31 -5.81 -1.63
CA SER A 297 -1.93 -5.69 -1.14
C SER A 297 -0.96 -6.60 -1.87
N THR A 298 -1.31 -7.88 -2.05
CA THR A 298 -0.48 -8.83 -2.77
C THR A 298 -0.24 -8.42 -4.23
N SER A 299 -1.29 -7.98 -4.93
CA SER A 299 -1.18 -7.57 -6.33
C SER A 299 -0.45 -6.27 -6.50
N ASN A 300 -0.68 -5.31 -5.59
CA ASN A 300 0.00 -4.03 -5.60
C ASN A 300 1.51 -4.23 -5.36
N THR A 301 1.90 -5.13 -4.44
CA THR A 301 3.30 -5.47 -4.22
C THR A 301 3.96 -6.03 -5.49
N ALA A 302 3.31 -6.97 -6.18
CA ALA A 302 3.83 -7.52 -7.43
C ALA A 302 3.97 -6.45 -8.53
N MET A 303 2.95 -5.58 -8.68
CA MET A 303 2.97 -4.48 -9.64
C MET A 303 4.04 -3.44 -9.27
N ALA A 304 4.24 -3.15 -8.00
CA ALA A 304 5.27 -2.24 -7.51
C ALA A 304 6.67 -2.75 -7.86
N MET A 305 6.98 -4.01 -7.54
CA MET A 305 8.29 -4.61 -7.85
C MET A 305 8.63 -4.51 -9.35
N ASP A 306 7.68 -4.80 -10.21
CA ASP A 306 7.87 -4.74 -11.66
C ASP A 306 8.03 -3.29 -12.15
N ASN A 307 7.11 -2.38 -11.79
CA ASN A 307 7.15 -0.99 -12.27
C ASN A 307 8.32 -0.21 -11.68
N TYR A 308 8.56 -0.30 -10.36
CA TYR A 308 9.62 0.48 -9.71
C TYR A 308 10.99 0.12 -10.27
N SER A 309 11.24 -1.18 -10.55
CA SER A 309 12.51 -1.62 -11.13
C SER A 309 12.69 -1.15 -12.58
N LYS A 310 11.62 -1.14 -13.38
CA LYS A 310 11.65 -0.62 -14.77
C LYS A 310 11.85 0.89 -14.79
N ASP A 311 11.08 1.62 -13.99
CA ASP A 311 11.16 3.08 -13.94
C ASP A 311 12.50 3.56 -13.38
N LEU A 312 13.06 2.87 -12.38
CA LEU A 312 14.41 3.17 -11.88
C LEU A 312 15.46 3.03 -12.99
N LEU A 313 15.38 1.95 -13.79
CA LEU A 313 16.27 1.75 -14.93
C LEU A 313 16.11 2.84 -16.00
N GLU A 314 14.88 3.26 -16.27
CA GLU A 314 14.61 4.34 -17.23
C GLU A 314 15.10 5.70 -16.74
N LEU A 315 14.90 6.03 -15.48
CA LEU A 315 15.46 7.23 -14.84
C LEU A 315 16.98 7.31 -15.04
N GLN A 316 17.70 6.18 -14.85
CA GLN A 316 19.16 6.13 -15.03
C GLN A 316 19.58 6.20 -16.49
N THR A 317 18.92 5.45 -17.38
CA THR A 317 19.42 5.23 -18.74
C THR A 317 18.88 6.22 -19.77
N LYS A 318 17.69 6.78 -19.55
CA LYS A 318 17.02 7.67 -20.50
C LYS A 318 16.95 9.11 -20.02
N GLU A 319 16.85 9.34 -18.69
CA GLU A 319 16.55 10.64 -18.14
C GLU A 319 17.74 11.28 -17.39
N GLY A 320 18.90 10.58 -17.39
CA GLY A 320 20.16 11.09 -16.88
C GLY A 320 20.18 11.29 -15.36
N VAL A 321 19.33 10.54 -14.63
CA VAL A 321 19.30 10.56 -13.17
C VAL A 321 20.47 9.75 -12.62
N LYS A 322 21.20 10.33 -11.69
CA LYS A 322 22.23 9.65 -10.90
C LYS A 322 21.57 8.99 -9.69
N VAL A 323 21.48 7.68 -9.72
CA VAL A 323 20.92 6.90 -8.61
C VAL A 323 22.04 6.52 -7.66
N HIS A 324 21.85 6.85 -6.39
CA HIS A 324 22.80 6.61 -5.31
C HIS A 324 22.14 5.76 -4.22
N ARG A 325 22.93 5.01 -3.48
CA ARG A 325 22.54 4.52 -2.16
C ARG A 325 22.92 5.58 -1.13
N THR A 326 22.03 5.85 -0.18
CA THR A 326 22.31 6.80 0.92
C THR A 326 23.56 6.36 1.68
N SER A 327 24.47 7.30 1.94
CA SER A 327 25.73 7.00 2.59
C SER A 327 25.54 6.48 4.02
N LYS A 328 26.46 5.63 4.47
CA LYS A 328 26.44 5.13 5.85
C LYS A 328 26.45 6.27 6.88
N GLU A 329 27.17 7.37 6.62
CA GLU A 329 27.21 8.53 7.51
C GLU A 329 25.81 9.12 7.73
N ILE A 330 25.02 9.26 6.66
CA ILE A 330 23.65 9.78 6.75
C ILE A 330 22.73 8.76 7.43
N LEU A 331 22.83 7.48 7.09
CA LEU A 331 22.03 6.42 7.72
C LEU A 331 22.31 6.32 9.24
N ASP A 332 23.57 6.40 9.66
CA ASP A 332 23.94 6.41 11.08
C ASP A 332 23.38 7.66 11.79
N ALA A 333 23.37 8.81 11.09
CA ALA A 333 22.81 10.05 11.64
C ALA A 333 21.28 9.99 11.78
N GLU A 334 20.58 9.33 10.86
CA GLU A 334 19.14 9.09 10.96
C GLU A 334 18.81 8.22 12.20
N LEU A 335 19.54 7.13 12.41
CA LEU A 335 19.36 6.28 13.59
C LEU A 335 19.62 7.05 14.88
N LYS A 336 20.69 7.83 14.92
CA LYS A 336 21.00 8.70 16.09
C LYS A 336 19.90 9.74 16.32
N ALA A 337 19.35 10.33 15.27
CA ALA A 337 18.25 11.29 15.40
C ALA A 337 16.97 10.61 15.92
N TRP A 338 16.71 9.36 15.55
CA TRP A 338 15.65 8.55 16.17
C TRP A 338 15.90 8.29 17.65
N ASP A 339 17.14 7.95 18.06
CA ASP A 339 17.51 7.77 19.46
C ASP A 339 17.23 9.02 20.32
N GLU A 340 17.39 10.21 19.73
CA GLU A 340 17.08 11.47 20.39
C GLU A 340 15.56 11.80 20.39
N LEU A 341 14.84 11.41 19.33
CA LEU A 341 13.43 11.75 19.16
C LEU A 341 12.50 10.82 19.96
N ILE A 342 12.81 9.54 20.05
CA ILE A 342 11.99 8.53 20.74
C ILE A 342 11.68 8.94 22.19
N PRO A 343 12.64 9.33 23.04
CA PRO A 343 12.35 9.72 24.42
C PRO A 343 11.46 10.97 24.53
N GLU A 344 11.48 11.84 23.51
CA GLU A 344 10.59 13.02 23.47
C GLU A 344 9.16 12.60 23.12
N LEU A 345 9.00 11.67 22.19
CA LEU A 345 7.71 11.12 21.77
C LEU A 345 7.06 10.30 22.90
N GLU A 346 7.84 9.51 23.64
CA GLU A 346 7.38 8.65 24.76
C GLU A 346 6.85 9.43 25.97
N LYS A 347 6.96 10.76 25.97
CA LYS A 347 6.27 11.61 26.96
C LYS A 347 4.75 11.56 26.79
N ASP A 348 4.26 11.29 25.60
CA ASP A 348 2.86 10.96 25.34
C ASP A 348 2.61 9.47 25.66
N ALA A 349 1.67 9.19 26.55
CA ALA A 349 1.40 7.84 27.04
C ALA A 349 0.88 6.91 25.93
N PHE A 350 0.09 7.43 24.98
CA PHE A 350 -0.40 6.62 23.87
C PHE A 350 0.70 6.33 22.85
N ILE A 351 1.52 7.32 22.50
CA ILE A 351 2.69 7.13 21.65
C ILE A 351 3.61 6.07 22.26
N LYS A 352 3.90 6.19 23.56
CA LYS A 352 4.71 5.18 24.27
C LYS A 352 4.10 3.78 24.16
N LYS A 353 2.79 3.64 24.37
CA LYS A 353 2.06 2.36 24.25
C LYS A 353 2.24 1.75 22.86
N VAL A 354 2.16 2.55 21.80
CA VAL A 354 2.36 2.10 20.41
C VAL A 354 3.82 1.66 20.17
N LEU A 355 4.78 2.50 20.57
CA LEU A 355 6.21 2.21 20.43
C LEU A 355 6.63 0.95 21.18
N ASP A 356 6.14 0.74 22.41
CA ASP A 356 6.41 -0.46 23.19
C ASP A 356 5.85 -1.72 22.50
N SER A 357 4.64 -1.64 21.94
CA SER A 357 4.04 -2.73 21.16
C SER A 357 4.85 -3.06 19.91
N GLN A 358 5.26 -2.04 19.14
CA GLN A 358 6.09 -2.22 17.96
C GLN A 358 7.45 -2.81 18.30
N ARG A 359 8.11 -2.30 19.35
CA ARG A 359 9.41 -2.78 19.80
C ARG A 359 9.37 -4.26 20.21
N ALA A 360 8.37 -4.65 21.00
CA ALA A 360 8.19 -6.04 21.41
C ALA A 360 7.91 -7.00 20.22
N TRP A 361 7.17 -6.53 19.24
CA TRP A 361 6.92 -7.28 18.00
C TRP A 361 8.21 -7.47 17.19
N VAL A 362 8.91 -6.37 16.94
CA VAL A 362 10.12 -6.35 16.09
C VAL A 362 11.25 -7.15 16.73
N ASP A 363 11.51 -7.01 18.03
CA ASP A 363 12.53 -7.79 18.76
C ASP A 363 12.41 -9.29 18.49
N ARG A 364 11.21 -9.82 18.47
CA ARG A 364 10.96 -11.25 18.22
C ARG A 364 10.92 -11.59 16.72
N VAL A 365 10.21 -10.81 15.93
CA VAL A 365 9.91 -11.18 14.52
C VAL A 365 11.10 -10.89 13.62
N VAL A 366 11.72 -9.72 13.74
CA VAL A 366 12.89 -9.36 12.93
C VAL A 366 14.11 -10.21 13.32
N PHE A 367 14.24 -10.57 14.59
CA PHE A 367 15.27 -11.53 14.98
C PHE A 367 15.16 -12.84 14.18
N TYR A 368 13.94 -13.40 14.06
CA TYR A 368 13.72 -14.60 13.26
C TYR A 368 13.97 -14.34 11.76
N GLU A 369 13.47 -13.23 11.22
CA GLU A 369 13.64 -12.87 9.81
C GLU A 369 15.13 -12.79 9.45
N LEU A 370 15.93 -12.09 10.25
CA LEU A 370 17.37 -11.92 10.02
C LEU A 370 18.16 -13.23 10.19
N MET A 371 17.80 -14.06 11.16
CA MET A 371 18.44 -15.35 11.36
C MET A 371 18.12 -16.37 10.27
N ASN A 372 16.93 -16.27 9.67
CA ASN A 372 16.46 -17.21 8.64
C ASN A 372 16.74 -16.73 7.21
N ALA A 373 16.96 -15.43 6.99
CA ALA A 373 17.20 -14.90 5.66
C ALA A 373 18.58 -15.33 5.14
N PRO A 374 18.66 -15.89 3.91
CA PRO A 374 19.96 -16.05 3.27
C PRO A 374 20.53 -14.66 2.90
N ASP A 375 21.85 -14.60 2.72
CA ASP A 375 22.49 -13.40 2.22
C ASP A 375 22.12 -13.18 0.74
N TYR A 376 21.04 -12.43 0.51
CA TYR A 376 20.56 -12.11 -0.84
C TYR A 376 21.55 -11.25 -1.63
N GLU A 377 22.31 -10.38 -0.96
CA GLU A 377 23.30 -9.52 -1.60
C GLU A 377 24.47 -10.34 -2.12
N LEU A 378 24.97 -11.27 -1.32
CA LEU A 378 26.01 -12.22 -1.73
C LEU A 378 25.55 -13.02 -2.97
N ALA A 379 24.34 -13.56 -2.94
CA ALA A 379 23.78 -14.33 -4.06
C ALA A 379 23.61 -13.47 -5.31
N TYR A 380 23.08 -12.25 -5.16
CA TYR A 380 22.93 -11.33 -6.31
C TYR A 380 24.27 -10.97 -6.94
N ASN A 381 25.28 -10.64 -6.16
CA ASN A 381 26.62 -10.30 -6.65
C ASN A 381 27.33 -11.49 -7.29
N HIS A 382 27.02 -12.72 -6.87
CA HIS A 382 27.52 -13.95 -7.50
C HIS A 382 27.00 -14.11 -8.94
N TYR A 383 25.68 -13.91 -9.15
CA TYR A 383 25.06 -14.07 -10.46
C TYR A 383 25.19 -12.83 -11.36
N PHE A 384 25.33 -11.65 -10.79
CA PHE A 384 25.38 -10.37 -11.51
C PHE A 384 26.56 -9.51 -11.05
N PRO A 385 27.81 -9.98 -11.25
CA PRO A 385 29.00 -9.30 -10.72
C PRO A 385 29.13 -7.87 -11.25
N GLY A 386 29.41 -6.93 -10.35
CA GLY A 386 29.66 -5.53 -10.68
C GLY A 386 28.41 -4.69 -11.00
N LYS A 387 27.20 -5.26 -10.91
CA LYS A 387 25.96 -4.49 -11.08
C LYS A 387 25.58 -3.69 -9.83
N LEU A 388 25.72 -4.28 -8.65
CA LEU A 388 25.48 -3.61 -7.38
C LEU A 388 26.82 -3.05 -6.88
N LYS A 389 27.00 -1.73 -7.03
CA LYS A 389 28.13 -0.99 -6.47
C LYS A 389 27.67 -0.38 -5.16
N LEU A 390 28.09 -0.95 -4.06
CA LEU A 390 27.82 -0.47 -2.70
C LEU A 390 28.95 0.38 -2.16
#